data_786bfd2e76c754802a8fba0ec6ee857c
#
_entry.id   786bfd2e76c754802a8fba0ec6ee857c
#
_cell.length_a   1.000
_cell.length_b   1.000
_cell.length_c   1.000
_cell.angle_alpha   90.00
_cell.angle_beta   90.00
_cell.angle_gamma   90.00
#
_symmetry.space_group_name_H-M   'P 1'
#
loop_
_entity.id
_entity.type
_entity.pdbx_description
1 polymer ?
#
loop_
_entity_poly.entity_id
_entity_poly.type
_entity_poly.pdbx_seq_one_letter_code
_entity_poly.pdbx_strand_id
1 'polypeptide(L)'
;MEDDLKTVSRRDFLWASALAIPPLLFATPVLAVAAKNGKLQHACIGVGGMGAHDLKNFMEHPNIDIVAICDVDSENLKRAAALVPNARTYSDWRELLVKEKENIQSVNVAIPDHNHFAVSYTAIKAGKHVYCQKPLCHDVAEVR
;
A
#
# COMPACT_ATOMS: atom_id res chain seq x y z
N MET A 1 -33.34 -38.90 36.20
CA MET A 1 -33.10 -38.74 34.76
C MET A 1 -32.16 -37.56 34.65
N GLU A 2 -30.85 -37.82 34.83
CA GLU A 2 -29.81 -36.81 34.79
C GLU A 2 -29.43 -36.56 33.34
N ASP A 3 -29.63 -35.33 32.88
CA ASP A 3 -29.21 -34.89 31.56
C ASP A 3 -27.69 -34.73 31.54
N ASP A 4 -27.04 -35.66 30.87
CA ASP A 4 -25.59 -35.64 30.61
C ASP A 4 -25.28 -34.49 29.61
N LEU A 5 -25.09 -33.26 30.12
CA LEU A 5 -24.54 -32.16 29.37
C LEU A 5 -23.08 -32.48 29.02
N LYS A 6 -22.88 -33.12 27.85
CA LYS A 6 -21.54 -33.32 27.29
C LYS A 6 -20.85 -31.97 27.13
N THR A 7 -19.92 -31.68 28.01
CA THR A 7 -19.03 -30.50 27.89
C THR A 7 -18.19 -30.63 26.64
N VAL A 8 -18.46 -29.77 25.66
CA VAL A 8 -17.65 -29.66 24.44
C VAL A 8 -16.26 -29.19 24.82
N SER A 9 -15.23 -29.95 24.49
CA SER A 9 -13.85 -29.55 24.78
C SER A 9 -13.44 -28.37 23.89
N ARG A 10 -12.46 -27.54 24.37
CA ARG A 10 -11.88 -26.45 23.56
C ARG A 10 -11.36 -26.93 22.20
N ARG A 11 -10.86 -28.14 22.16
CA ARG A 11 -10.34 -28.78 20.96
C ARG A 11 -11.45 -29.13 19.98
N ASP A 12 -12.58 -29.66 20.46
CA ASP A 12 -13.74 -30.01 19.64
C ASP A 12 -14.41 -28.74 19.08
N PHE A 13 -14.44 -27.65 19.87
CA PHE A 13 -14.92 -26.35 19.41
C PHE A 13 -14.06 -25.77 18.28
N LEU A 14 -12.73 -25.87 18.39
CA LEU A 14 -11.80 -25.40 17.35
C LEU A 14 -11.92 -26.23 16.06
N TRP A 15 -12.11 -27.54 16.16
CA TRP A 15 -12.33 -28.38 15.00
C TRP A 15 -13.68 -28.11 14.34
N ALA A 16 -14.74 -27.94 15.11
CA ALA A 16 -16.07 -27.61 14.58
C ALA A 16 -16.11 -26.24 13.89
N SER A 17 -15.40 -25.25 14.43
CA SER A 17 -15.32 -23.92 13.81
C SER A 17 -14.46 -23.90 12.54
N ALA A 18 -13.42 -24.74 12.44
CA ALA A 18 -12.60 -24.85 11.23
C ALA A 18 -13.36 -25.46 10.04
N LEU A 19 -14.37 -26.34 10.31
CA LEU A 19 -15.21 -26.96 9.29
C LEU A 19 -16.43 -26.13 8.90
N ALA A 20 -16.79 -25.12 9.69
CA ALA A 20 -18.01 -24.30 9.48
C ALA A 20 -17.79 -23.07 8.60
N ILE A 21 -16.57 -22.77 8.18
CA ILE A 21 -16.28 -21.63 7.30
C ILE A 21 -16.21 -22.15 5.86
N PRO A 22 -17.23 -21.91 5.03
CA PRO A 22 -17.13 -22.30 3.62
C PRO A 22 -15.96 -21.51 2.98
N PRO A 23 -15.05 -22.18 2.24
CA PRO A 23 -13.89 -21.53 1.62
C PRO A 23 -14.25 -20.48 0.55
N LEU A 24 -15.54 -20.31 0.27
CA LEU A 24 -16.02 -19.32 -0.72
C LEU A 24 -16.15 -17.88 -0.20
N LEU A 25 -16.09 -17.62 1.12
CA LEU A 25 -16.35 -16.29 1.67
C LEU A 25 -15.12 -15.37 1.71
N PHE A 26 -13.93 -15.86 1.38
CA PHE A 26 -12.70 -15.06 1.35
C PHE A 26 -12.10 -14.85 -0.04
N ALA A 27 -12.76 -15.31 -1.09
CA ALA A 27 -12.40 -14.95 -2.44
C ALA A 27 -13.08 -13.63 -2.83
N THR A 28 -12.79 -12.54 -2.11
CA THR A 28 -12.85 -11.24 -2.78
C THR A 28 -11.79 -11.33 -3.87
N PRO A 29 -12.14 -11.15 -5.15
CA PRO A 29 -11.11 -10.98 -6.16
C PRO A 29 -10.34 -9.71 -5.76
N VAL A 30 -9.20 -9.86 -5.12
CA VAL A 30 -8.16 -8.86 -5.19
C VAL A 30 -7.89 -8.81 -6.70
N LEU A 31 -8.40 -7.79 -7.37
CA LEU A 31 -8.01 -7.47 -8.73
C LEU A 31 -6.52 -7.13 -8.64
N ALA A 32 -5.72 -8.18 -8.67
CA ALA A 32 -4.29 -8.06 -8.80
C ALA A 32 -4.06 -7.39 -10.15
N VAL A 33 -3.77 -6.11 -10.13
CA VAL A 33 -3.22 -5.45 -11.32
C VAL A 33 -2.01 -6.28 -11.70
N ALA A 34 -2.09 -6.94 -12.85
CA ALA A 34 -1.04 -7.86 -13.27
C ALA A 34 0.28 -7.09 -13.35
N ALA A 35 1.31 -7.61 -12.68
CA ALA A 35 2.64 -7.03 -12.71
C ALA A 35 3.09 -6.91 -14.18
N LYS A 36 3.28 -5.69 -14.67
CA LYS A 36 3.76 -5.45 -16.01
C LYS A 36 5.21 -5.94 -16.09
N ASN A 37 5.51 -6.81 -17.02
CA ASN A 37 6.84 -7.44 -17.17
C ASN A 37 7.33 -8.22 -15.92
N GLY A 38 6.43 -8.72 -15.07
CA GLY A 38 6.78 -9.44 -13.86
C GLY A 38 7.33 -8.57 -12.72
N LYS A 39 7.32 -7.23 -12.89
CA LYS A 39 7.77 -6.28 -11.87
C LYS A 39 6.59 -5.55 -11.24
N LEU A 40 6.71 -5.27 -9.94
CA LEU A 40 5.78 -4.45 -9.18
C LEU A 40 5.84 -3.01 -9.68
N GLN A 41 4.74 -2.49 -10.21
CA GLN A 41 4.66 -1.09 -10.63
C GLN A 41 4.44 -0.21 -9.41
N HIS A 42 5.39 0.63 -9.11
CA HIS A 42 5.47 1.40 -7.87
C HIS A 42 5.45 2.90 -8.13
N ALA A 43 4.79 3.66 -7.26
CA ALA A 43 4.82 5.11 -7.26
C ALA A 43 5.43 5.65 -5.96
N CYS A 44 6.22 6.73 -6.05
CA CYS A 44 6.78 7.41 -4.88
C CYS A 44 6.11 8.76 -4.69
N ILE A 45 5.46 8.95 -3.52
CA ILE A 45 4.81 10.18 -3.10
C ILE A 45 5.67 10.84 -2.01
N GLY A 46 6.25 12.00 -2.34
CA GLY A 46 7.35 12.63 -1.61
C GLY A 46 8.69 12.05 -2.06
N VAL A 47 9.46 12.83 -2.82
CA VAL A 47 10.76 12.43 -3.37
C VAL A 47 11.90 13.35 -2.95
N GLY A 48 11.65 14.18 -1.92
CA GLY A 48 12.66 14.96 -1.22
C GLY A 48 13.13 14.28 0.08
N GLY A 49 14.25 14.71 0.65
CA GLY A 49 14.73 14.23 1.95
C GLY A 49 14.77 12.70 2.07
N MET A 50 14.00 12.13 3.03
CA MET A 50 13.89 10.69 3.21
C MET A 50 13.28 10.00 2.00
N GLY A 51 12.29 10.63 1.32
CA GLY A 51 11.70 10.08 0.10
C GLY A 51 12.70 9.92 -1.04
N ALA A 52 13.70 10.79 -1.13
CA ALA A 52 14.79 10.63 -2.11
C ALA A 52 15.69 9.42 -1.78
N HIS A 53 15.86 9.09 -0.49
CA HIS A 53 16.57 7.89 -0.07
C HIS A 53 15.75 6.64 -0.38
N ASP A 54 14.47 6.66 -0.06
CA ASP A 54 13.55 5.55 -0.36
C ASP A 54 13.49 5.28 -1.87
N LEU A 55 13.37 6.34 -2.69
CA LEU A 55 13.36 6.23 -4.15
C LEU A 55 14.60 5.47 -4.66
N LYS A 56 15.79 5.80 -4.16
CA LYS A 56 17.04 5.09 -4.55
C LYS A 56 16.99 3.62 -4.17
N ASN A 57 16.55 3.30 -2.94
CA ASN A 57 16.44 1.92 -2.48
C ASN A 57 15.46 1.10 -3.35
N PHE A 58 14.32 1.69 -3.72
CA PHE A 58 13.35 1.03 -4.61
C PHE A 58 13.89 0.83 -6.02
N MET A 59 14.66 1.79 -6.55
CA MET A 59 15.31 1.66 -7.86
C MET A 59 16.31 0.51 -7.94
N GLU A 60 16.99 0.22 -6.83
CA GLU A 60 17.97 -0.88 -6.75
C GLU A 60 17.30 -2.26 -6.67
N HIS A 61 15.99 -2.33 -6.37
CA HIS A 61 15.30 -3.60 -6.21
C HIS A 61 14.90 -4.19 -7.57
N PRO A 62 15.34 -5.42 -7.90
CA PRO A 62 15.19 -5.99 -9.25
C PRO A 62 13.73 -6.20 -9.69
N ASN A 63 12.82 -6.38 -8.73
CA ASN A 63 11.40 -6.67 -8.99
C ASN A 63 10.49 -5.44 -8.87
N ILE A 64 11.04 -4.23 -8.74
CA ILE A 64 10.29 -2.98 -8.67
C ILE A 64 10.57 -2.14 -9.92
N ASP A 65 9.52 -1.53 -10.43
CA ASP A 65 9.58 -0.55 -11.53
C ASP A 65 8.90 0.74 -11.07
N ILE A 66 9.66 1.82 -11.00
CA ILE A 66 9.15 3.13 -10.59
C ILE A 66 8.49 3.77 -11.80
N VAL A 67 7.16 3.86 -11.80
CA VAL A 67 6.38 4.33 -12.94
C VAL A 67 5.77 5.71 -12.76
N ALA A 68 5.71 6.20 -11.51
CA ALA A 68 5.21 7.54 -11.21
C ALA A 68 5.90 8.11 -9.97
N ILE A 69 6.11 9.42 -9.96
CA ILE A 69 6.66 10.17 -8.82
C ILE A 69 5.84 11.43 -8.58
N CYS A 70 5.72 11.83 -7.33
CA CYS A 70 4.99 13.03 -6.92
C CYS A 70 5.75 13.80 -5.84
N ASP A 71 5.85 15.11 -6.02
CA ASP A 71 6.30 16.04 -4.97
C ASP A 71 5.71 17.42 -5.23
N VAL A 72 5.36 18.16 -4.18
CA VAL A 72 4.87 19.54 -4.28
C VAL A 72 6.00 20.51 -4.59
N ASP A 73 7.24 20.15 -4.24
CA ASP A 73 8.45 20.92 -4.55
C ASP A 73 8.97 20.52 -5.93
N SER A 74 8.91 21.48 -6.87
CA SER A 74 9.36 21.29 -8.25
C SER A 74 10.84 20.92 -8.37
N GLU A 75 11.70 21.36 -7.44
CA GLU A 75 13.13 21.07 -7.48
C GLU A 75 13.41 19.63 -7.02
N ASN A 76 12.66 19.14 -6.00
CA ASN A 76 12.70 17.73 -5.61
C ASN A 76 12.24 16.86 -6.79
N LEU A 77 11.12 17.24 -7.40
CA LEU A 77 10.53 16.51 -8.52
C LEU A 77 11.47 16.44 -9.73
N LYS A 78 12.12 17.55 -10.09
CA LYS A 78 13.13 17.58 -11.17
C LYS A 78 14.32 16.66 -10.89
N ARG A 79 14.85 16.69 -9.65
CA ARG A 79 15.97 15.84 -9.25
C ARG A 79 15.59 14.36 -9.33
N ALA A 80 14.40 14.00 -8.83
CA ALA A 80 13.90 12.63 -8.89
C ALA A 80 13.64 12.17 -10.32
N ALA A 81 13.03 13.00 -11.16
CA ALA A 81 12.76 12.70 -12.58
C ALA A 81 14.05 12.40 -13.37
N ALA A 82 15.15 13.07 -13.03
CA ALA A 82 16.46 12.79 -13.64
C ALA A 82 16.98 11.36 -13.31
N LEU A 83 16.59 10.79 -12.16
CA LEU A 83 16.95 9.43 -11.75
C LEU A 83 16.04 8.38 -12.38
N VAL A 84 14.77 8.69 -12.58
CA VAL A 84 13.74 7.80 -13.14
C VAL A 84 13.06 8.43 -14.36
N PRO A 85 13.77 8.58 -15.48
CA PRO A 85 13.30 9.38 -16.64
C PRO A 85 12.03 8.82 -17.31
N ASN A 86 11.71 7.56 -17.08
CA ASN A 86 10.50 6.92 -17.61
C ASN A 86 9.28 7.06 -16.69
N ALA A 87 9.47 7.58 -15.47
CA ALA A 87 8.38 7.77 -14.53
C ALA A 87 7.57 9.06 -14.87
N ARG A 88 6.26 8.96 -14.75
CA ARG A 88 5.37 10.12 -14.89
C ARG A 88 5.46 10.99 -13.63
N THR A 89 5.42 12.29 -13.81
CA THR A 89 5.61 13.28 -12.73
C THR A 89 4.30 13.97 -12.38
N TYR A 90 4.05 14.17 -11.09
CA TYR A 90 2.86 14.79 -10.55
C TYR A 90 3.22 15.79 -9.44
N SER A 91 2.49 16.90 -9.34
CA SER A 91 2.59 17.84 -8.22
C SER A 91 1.53 17.60 -7.15
N ASP A 92 0.46 16.87 -7.47
CA ASP A 92 -0.61 16.48 -6.54
C ASP A 92 -0.75 14.95 -6.51
N TRP A 93 -0.63 14.38 -5.32
CA TRP A 93 -0.78 12.94 -5.10
C TRP A 93 -2.19 12.41 -5.42
N ARG A 94 -3.22 13.26 -5.33
CA ARG A 94 -4.60 12.90 -5.68
C ARG A 94 -4.72 12.65 -7.18
N GLU A 95 -4.11 13.53 -7.96
CA GLU A 95 -4.03 13.39 -9.40
C GLU A 95 -3.27 12.11 -9.78
N LEU A 96 -2.14 11.83 -9.13
CA LEU A 96 -1.38 10.61 -9.33
C LEU A 96 -2.24 9.37 -9.07
N LEU A 97 -2.90 9.28 -7.90
CA LEU A 97 -3.71 8.11 -7.54
C LEU A 97 -4.88 7.88 -8.49
N VAL A 98 -5.47 8.95 -9.04
CA VAL A 98 -6.57 8.85 -10.01
C VAL A 98 -6.05 8.40 -11.39
N LYS A 99 -5.01 9.08 -11.92
CA LYS A 99 -4.49 8.81 -13.26
C LYS A 99 -3.74 7.48 -13.36
N GLU A 100 -3.08 7.07 -12.27
CA GLU A 100 -2.30 5.84 -12.23
C GLU A 100 -3.06 4.65 -11.62
N LYS A 101 -4.34 4.79 -11.39
CA LYS A 101 -5.17 3.78 -10.71
C LYS A 101 -4.94 2.36 -11.24
N GLU A 102 -4.90 2.19 -12.56
CA GLU A 102 -4.74 0.89 -13.21
C GLU A 102 -3.26 0.56 -13.53
N ASN A 103 -2.35 1.52 -13.30
CA ASN A 103 -0.94 1.39 -13.69
C ASN A 103 -0.02 1.08 -12.50
N ILE A 104 -0.45 1.28 -11.26
CA ILE A 104 0.36 1.04 -10.05
C ILE A 104 -0.30 0.00 -9.16
N GLN A 105 0.52 -0.79 -8.47
CA GLN A 105 0.11 -1.75 -7.45
C GLN A 105 0.46 -1.26 -6.05
N SER A 106 1.51 -0.44 -5.93
CA SER A 106 1.99 0.01 -4.63
C SER A 106 2.46 1.46 -4.66
N VAL A 107 2.44 2.09 -3.49
CA VAL A 107 2.93 3.45 -3.29
C VAL A 107 3.86 3.53 -2.07
N ASN A 108 4.91 4.34 -2.19
CA ASN A 108 5.66 4.85 -1.05
C ASN A 108 5.11 6.22 -0.64
N VAL A 109 4.96 6.46 0.66
CA VAL A 109 4.49 7.73 1.23
C VAL A 109 5.57 8.25 2.16
N ALA A 110 6.32 9.26 1.70
CA ALA A 110 7.44 9.89 2.40
C ALA A 110 7.31 11.41 2.40
N ILE A 111 6.21 11.90 2.94
CA ILE A 111 5.79 13.30 3.04
C ILE A 111 5.75 13.74 4.52
N PRO A 112 5.43 15.00 4.85
CA PRO A 112 5.20 15.39 6.23
C PRO A 112 4.09 14.57 6.91
N ASP A 113 4.31 14.20 8.17
CA ASP A 113 3.53 13.23 8.95
C ASP A 113 2.03 13.53 9.04
N HIS A 114 1.64 14.81 9.09
CA HIS A 114 0.23 15.25 9.10
C HIS A 114 -0.55 14.87 7.84
N ASN A 115 0.11 14.46 6.76
CA ASN A 115 -0.53 13.98 5.53
C ASN A 115 -0.41 12.45 5.34
N HIS A 116 0.32 11.75 6.20
CA HIS A 116 0.52 10.29 6.08
C HIS A 116 -0.80 9.54 6.04
N PHE A 117 -1.73 9.87 6.95
CA PHE A 117 -3.05 9.26 7.00
C PHE A 117 -3.83 9.48 5.70
N ALA A 118 -3.98 10.73 5.28
CA ALA A 118 -4.81 11.07 4.13
C ALA A 118 -4.36 10.34 2.85
N VAL A 119 -3.05 10.33 2.60
CA VAL A 119 -2.47 9.67 1.42
C VAL A 119 -2.54 8.15 1.53
N SER A 120 -2.09 7.59 2.66
CA SER A 120 -2.05 6.15 2.87
C SER A 120 -3.45 5.54 2.86
N TYR A 121 -4.41 6.16 3.57
CA TYR A 121 -5.80 5.72 3.60
C TYR A 121 -6.43 5.72 2.21
N THR A 122 -6.23 6.80 1.44
CA THR A 122 -6.77 6.90 0.08
C THR A 122 -6.17 5.84 -0.83
N ALA A 123 -4.87 5.60 -0.75
CA ALA A 123 -4.19 4.56 -1.53
C ALA A 123 -4.69 3.15 -1.16
N ILE A 124 -4.84 2.84 0.14
CA ILE A 124 -5.38 1.56 0.61
C ILE A 124 -6.82 1.37 0.12
N LYS A 125 -7.66 2.40 0.23
CA LYS A 125 -9.06 2.36 -0.28
C LYS A 125 -9.12 2.15 -1.80
N ALA A 126 -8.10 2.62 -2.53
CA ALA A 126 -7.94 2.37 -3.95
C ALA A 126 -7.33 0.97 -4.26
N GLY A 127 -7.15 0.11 -3.25
CA GLY A 127 -6.60 -1.24 -3.40
C GLY A 127 -5.10 -1.29 -3.64
N LYS A 128 -4.35 -0.26 -3.24
CA LYS A 128 -2.90 -0.21 -3.38
C LYS A 128 -2.19 -0.70 -2.12
N HIS A 129 -1.05 -1.38 -2.28
CA HIS A 129 -0.13 -1.62 -1.19
C HIS A 129 0.59 -0.31 -0.82
N VAL A 130 0.77 -0.08 0.47
CA VAL A 130 1.37 1.18 0.96
C VAL A 130 2.58 0.88 1.81
N TYR A 131 3.69 1.53 1.50
CA TYR A 131 4.85 1.68 2.37
C TYR A 131 4.86 3.13 2.87
N CYS A 132 4.55 3.33 4.15
CA CYS A 132 4.52 4.65 4.75
C CYS A 132 5.72 4.87 5.65
N GLN A 133 6.37 6.03 5.54
CA GLN A 133 7.43 6.44 6.46
C GLN A 133 6.88 6.64 7.88
N LYS A 134 7.77 6.55 8.85
CA LYS A 134 7.47 6.81 10.26
C LYS A 134 7.33 8.32 10.53
N PRO A 135 6.47 8.73 11.45
CA PRO A 135 5.44 7.96 12.14
C PRO A 135 4.32 7.56 11.19
N LEU A 136 3.58 6.50 11.50
CA LEU A 136 2.50 6.01 10.62
C LEU A 136 1.44 7.07 10.34
N CYS A 137 1.05 7.80 11.39
CA CYS A 137 0.08 8.89 11.32
C CYS A 137 0.45 9.99 12.34
N HIS A 138 -0.20 11.15 12.26
CA HIS A 138 0.05 12.29 13.14
C HIS A 138 -0.59 12.10 14.52
N ASP A 139 -1.74 11.45 14.61
CA ASP A 139 -2.41 11.19 15.88
C ASP A 139 -3.01 9.77 15.99
N VAL A 140 -3.52 9.42 17.21
CA VAL A 140 -4.03 8.09 17.52
C VAL A 140 -5.36 7.81 16.83
N ALA A 141 -6.17 8.83 16.55
CA ALA A 141 -7.46 8.65 15.88
C ALA A 141 -7.26 8.23 14.41
N GLU A 142 -6.22 8.75 13.76
CA GLU A 142 -5.84 8.40 12.40
C GLU A 142 -5.34 6.96 12.28
N VAL A 143 -4.75 6.40 13.35
CA VAL A 143 -4.23 5.02 13.35
C VAL A 143 -5.36 3.99 13.50
N ARG A 144 -6.47 4.34 14.16
CA ARG A 144 -7.61 3.45 14.46
C ARG A 144 -8.64 3.40 13.36
#